data_ea0fb3ee2767ddd4305c7ce74f318311
#
_entry.id   ea0fb3ee2767ddd4305c7ce74f318311
#
_cell.length_a   1.000
_cell.length_b   1.000
_cell.length_c   1.000
_cell.angle_alpha   90.00
_cell.angle_beta   90.00
_cell.angle_gamma   90.00
#
_symmetry.space_group_name_H-M   'P 1'
#
loop_
_entity.id
_entity.type
_entity.pdbx_description
1 polymer ?
#
loop_
_entity_poly.entity_id
_entity_poly.type
_entity_poly.pdbx_seq_one_letter_code
_entity_poly.pdbx_strand_id
1 'polypeptide(L)'
;MSGIFDEGKMLQVLGEYIPDGETLLAGIHGNTLQVNKKKSSQFSVYVGITARHLLVAECEEREYLDGYNLIADLRNTVEEDVGACFLFTDIKSCIIKKGMLGSINCSITLKDGGFLKLQFPKLAGLGKGMPHHAEYREXXIACLSALXCEH
;
A
#
# COMPACT_ATOMS: atom_id res chain seq x y z
N MET A 1 18.09 -4.33 -12.99
CA MET A 1 17.64 -4.62 -12.90
C MET A 1 16.63 -4.31 -12.41
N SER A 2 16.10 -4.03 -12.76
CA SER A 2 15.15 -3.54 -12.32
C SER A 2 14.30 -4.33 -11.76
N GLY A 3 13.21 -4.23 -11.68
CA GLY A 3 12.27 -4.99 -11.03
C GLY A 3 12.54 -5.09 -9.64
N ILE A 4 13.48 -4.46 -9.18
CA ILE A 4 13.85 -4.57 -7.82
C ILE A 4 13.32 -3.40 -7.08
N PHE A 5 12.64 -3.66 -5.98
CA PHE A 5 12.09 -2.60 -5.18
C PHE A 5 13.20 -1.99 -4.35
N ASP A 6 13.20 -0.69 -4.23
CA ASP A 6 14.31 0.04 -3.66
C ASP A 6 13.78 0.99 -2.59
N GLU A 7 14.41 0.97 -1.42
CA GLU A 7 13.93 1.75 -0.31
C GLU A 7 14.06 3.25 -0.59
N GLY A 8 15.11 3.67 -1.26
CA GLY A 8 15.24 5.07 -1.63
C GLY A 8 14.14 5.50 -2.59
N LYS A 9 13.84 4.66 -3.56
CA LYS A 9 12.77 4.96 -4.49
C LYS A 9 11.43 4.97 -3.77
N MET A 10 11.23 4.05 -2.83
CA MET A 10 10.00 4.04 -2.05
C MET A 10 9.83 5.35 -1.31
N LEU A 11 10.89 5.83 -0.68
CA LEU A 11 10.80 7.08 0.05
C LEU A 11 10.50 8.24 -0.88
N GLN A 12 11.06 8.22 -2.07
CA GLN A 12 10.81 9.27 -3.02
C GLN A 12 9.36 9.26 -3.50
N VAL A 13 8.86 8.07 -3.83
CA VAL A 13 7.50 7.95 -4.34
C VAL A 13 6.48 8.28 -3.26
N LEU A 14 6.61 7.66 -2.09
CA LEU A 14 5.65 7.92 -1.03
C LEU A 14 5.76 9.34 -0.52
N GLY A 15 6.96 9.93 -0.60
CA GLY A 15 7.14 11.29 -0.10
C GLY A 15 6.25 12.30 -0.77
N GLU A 16 5.84 12.03 -2.00
CA GLU A 16 4.97 12.97 -2.69
C GLU A 16 3.57 12.99 -2.13
N TYR A 17 3.22 11.99 -1.34
CA TYR A 17 1.87 11.89 -0.81
C TYR A 17 1.80 12.11 0.70
N ILE A 18 2.93 12.39 1.33
CA ILE A 18 2.95 12.63 2.78
C ILE A 18 2.38 14.02 3.04
N PRO A 19 1.36 14.13 3.87
CA PRO A 19 0.81 15.45 4.17
C PRO A 19 1.82 16.36 4.86
N ASP A 20 1.69 17.66 4.66
CA ASP A 20 2.58 18.61 5.27
C ASP A 20 2.60 18.42 6.77
N GLY A 21 3.78 18.43 7.33
CA GLY A 21 3.91 18.32 8.77
C GLY A 21 3.95 16.91 9.30
N GLU A 22 3.82 15.91 8.42
CA GLU A 22 3.86 14.53 8.86
C GLU A 22 5.13 13.86 8.39
N THR A 23 5.44 12.76 9.03
CA THR A 23 6.64 12.00 8.73
C THR A 23 6.27 10.56 8.44
N LEU A 24 6.93 9.97 7.48
CA LEU A 24 6.70 8.56 7.17
C LEU A 24 7.27 7.71 8.31
N LEU A 25 6.45 6.87 8.89
CA LEU A 25 6.86 6.03 9.99
C LEU A 25 7.33 4.66 9.51
N ALA A 26 6.78 4.18 8.42
CA ALA A 26 7.16 2.90 7.86
C ALA A 26 6.70 2.83 6.43
N GLY A 27 7.42 2.11 5.60
CA GLY A 27 7.06 1.93 4.21
C GLY A 27 7.54 0.58 3.72
N ILE A 28 6.72 -0.07 2.91
CA ILE A 28 7.03 -1.40 2.42
C ILE A 28 6.57 -1.53 0.97
N HIS A 29 7.00 -2.61 0.36
CA HIS A 29 6.47 -3.02 -0.93
C HIS A 29 5.27 -3.92 -0.69
N GLY A 30 4.24 -3.77 -1.49
CA GLY A 30 3.09 -4.63 -1.43
C GLY A 30 2.48 -4.79 -2.81
N ASN A 31 1.38 -5.51 -2.85
CA ASN A 31 0.63 -5.70 -4.09
C ASN A 31 -0.82 -5.40 -3.82
N THR A 32 -1.49 -4.81 -4.81
CA THR A 32 -2.94 -4.71 -4.71
C THR A 32 -3.54 -5.94 -5.36
N LEU A 33 -4.51 -6.50 -4.69
CA LEU A 33 -5.23 -7.66 -5.22
C LEU A 33 -6.63 -7.29 -5.68
N GLN A 34 -7.16 -6.19 -5.17
CA GLN A 34 -8.49 -5.74 -5.55
C GLN A 34 -8.64 -4.28 -5.19
N VAL A 35 -9.26 -3.52 -6.08
CA VAL A 35 -9.62 -2.13 -5.83
C VAL A 35 -11.07 -1.99 -6.23
N ASN A 36 -11.92 -1.67 -5.25
CA ASN A 36 -13.36 -1.65 -5.44
C ASN A 36 -13.79 -3.01 -5.98
N LYS A 37 -14.41 -3.07 -7.14
CA LYS A 37 -14.86 -4.33 -7.69
C LYS A 37 -13.87 -4.95 -8.67
N LYS A 38 -12.73 -4.30 -8.90
CA LYS A 38 -11.78 -4.78 -9.88
C LYS A 38 -10.67 -5.57 -9.21
N LYS A 39 -10.50 -6.79 -9.63
CA LYS A 39 -9.44 -7.64 -9.11
C LYS A 39 -8.23 -7.52 -9.99
N SER A 40 -7.07 -7.62 -9.39
CA SER A 40 -5.85 -7.51 -10.15
C SER A 40 -4.98 -8.71 -9.82
N SER A 41 -3.99 -8.92 -10.68
CA SER A 41 -3.07 -10.01 -10.42
C SER A 41 -1.78 -9.41 -9.89
N GLN A 42 -1.86 -8.94 -8.66
CA GLN A 42 -0.65 -8.49 -7.98
C GLN A 42 -0.04 -7.27 -8.63
N PHE A 43 -0.74 -6.20 -8.53
CA PHE A 43 -0.26 -4.92 -9.04
C PHE A 43 0.63 -4.29 -7.96
N SER A 44 1.89 -4.03 -8.29
CA SER A 44 2.88 -3.63 -7.29
C SER A 44 2.70 -2.20 -6.81
N VAL A 45 2.80 -2.02 -5.51
CA VAL A 45 2.69 -0.70 -4.90
C VAL A 45 3.70 -0.56 -3.78
N TYR A 46 3.95 0.67 -3.37
CA TYR A 46 4.58 0.95 -2.09
C TYR A 46 3.47 1.37 -1.13
N VAL A 47 3.56 0.91 0.10
CA VAL A 47 2.55 1.21 1.12
C VAL A 47 3.27 1.80 2.31
N GLY A 48 2.77 2.93 2.80
CA GLY A 48 3.40 3.58 3.94
C GLY A 48 2.38 4.08 4.93
N ILE A 49 2.86 4.42 6.11
CA ILE A 49 2.02 5.01 7.13
C ILE A 49 2.70 6.21 7.75
N THR A 50 1.88 7.17 8.12
CA THR A 50 2.29 8.26 8.99
C THR A 50 1.48 8.15 10.27
N ALA A 51 1.56 9.15 11.12
CA ALA A 51 0.81 9.09 12.38
C ALA A 51 -0.70 9.05 12.14
N ARG A 52 -1.17 9.61 11.01
CA ARG A 52 -2.60 9.72 10.78
C ARG A 52 -3.07 9.20 9.45
N HIS A 53 -2.17 8.77 8.58
CA HIS A 53 -2.54 8.44 7.21
C HIS A 53 -1.95 7.13 6.74
N LEU A 54 -2.68 6.48 5.84
CA LEU A 54 -2.19 5.35 5.07
C LEU A 54 -1.89 5.85 3.67
N LEU A 55 -0.72 5.52 3.15
CA LEU A 55 -0.31 5.93 1.81
C LEU A 55 -0.14 4.70 0.94
N VAL A 56 -0.63 4.77 -0.28
CA VAL A 56 -0.46 3.69 -1.24
C VAL A 56 -0.11 4.32 -2.57
N ALA A 57 1.00 3.92 -3.17
CA ALA A 57 1.43 4.50 -4.44
C ALA A 57 1.95 3.41 -5.35
N GLU A 58 1.61 3.50 -6.62
CA GLU A 58 2.04 2.50 -7.59
C GLU A 58 3.54 2.60 -7.83
N CYS A 59 4.17 1.45 -8.00
CA CYS A 59 5.59 1.44 -8.33
C CYS A 59 5.79 1.88 -9.76
N GLU A 60 6.98 2.38 -10.03
CA GLU A 60 7.25 2.85 -11.38
C GLU A 60 7.17 1.75 -12.41
N GLU A 61 7.46 0.54 -11.99
CA GLU A 61 7.48 -0.57 -12.93
C GLU A 61 6.13 -0.88 -13.51
N ARG A 62 5.11 -0.30 -12.94
CA ARG A 62 3.78 -0.60 -13.44
C ARG A 62 3.56 -0.12 -14.86
N GLU A 63 4.43 0.68 -15.38
CA GLU A 63 4.21 1.18 -16.73
C GLU A 63 4.18 0.07 -17.75
N TYR A 64 4.66 -1.09 -17.41
CA TYR A 64 4.55 -2.22 -18.31
C TYR A 64 3.17 -2.82 -18.30
N LEU A 65 2.37 -2.49 -17.31
CA LEU A 65 1.00 -2.94 -17.31
C LEU A 65 0.25 -2.04 -18.25
N ASP A 66 -0.85 -2.45 -18.70
CA ASP A 66 -1.51 -1.75 -19.78
C ASP A 66 -2.16 -0.46 -19.36
N GLY A 67 -1.55 0.30 -18.52
CA GLY A 67 -2.00 1.64 -18.22
C GLY A 67 -3.15 1.76 -17.27
N TYR A 68 -3.56 0.69 -16.69
CA TYR A 68 -4.72 0.70 -15.82
C TYR A 68 -4.30 1.19 -14.44
N ASN A 69 -4.89 2.25 -13.98
CA ASN A 69 -4.52 2.85 -12.72
C ASN A 69 -5.55 2.52 -11.65
N LEU A 70 -5.28 1.48 -10.88
CA LEU A 70 -6.22 1.03 -9.87
C LEU A 70 -6.35 2.03 -8.73
N ILE A 71 -5.30 2.75 -8.42
CA ILE A 71 -5.36 3.74 -7.34
C ILE A 71 -6.27 4.89 -7.75
N ALA A 72 -6.19 5.31 -8.99
CA ALA A 72 -7.09 6.36 -9.46
C ALA A 72 -8.54 5.90 -9.41
N ASP A 73 -8.78 4.62 -9.73
CA ASP A 73 -10.14 4.10 -9.61
C ASP A 73 -10.63 4.17 -8.18
N LEU A 74 -9.76 3.84 -7.23
CA LEU A 74 -10.15 3.88 -5.84
C LEU A 74 -10.51 5.29 -5.40
N ARG A 75 -9.71 6.26 -5.85
CA ARG A 75 -9.91 7.64 -5.46
C ARG A 75 -10.89 8.37 -6.35
N ASN A 76 -11.26 7.75 -7.46
CA ASN A 76 -12.13 8.43 -8.42
C ASN A 76 -11.44 9.69 -8.94
N THR A 77 -10.17 9.56 -9.26
CA THR A 77 -9.37 10.68 -9.72
C THR A 77 -8.87 10.41 -11.13
N VAL A 78 -8.04 11.31 -11.65
CA VAL A 78 -7.53 11.14 -12.99
C VAL A 78 -6.42 10.09 -13.01
N GLU A 79 -6.13 9.59 -14.18
CA GLU A 79 -5.19 8.50 -14.30
C GLU A 79 -3.76 8.86 -13.94
N GLU A 80 -3.41 10.13 -13.96
CA GLU A 80 -2.06 10.50 -13.61
C GLU A 80 -1.76 10.26 -12.14
N ASP A 81 -2.78 10.22 -11.31
CA ASP A 81 -2.54 10.02 -9.90
C ASP A 81 -2.15 8.57 -9.67
N VAL A 82 -0.93 8.36 -9.26
CA VAL A 82 -0.46 7.00 -9.00
C VAL A 82 -0.38 6.69 -7.53
N GLY A 83 -0.90 7.55 -6.68
CA GLY A 83 -0.88 7.31 -5.27
C GLY A 83 -2.09 7.89 -4.59
N ALA A 84 -2.30 7.48 -3.36
CA ALA A 84 -3.44 7.91 -2.57
C ALA A 84 -3.01 8.03 -1.13
N CYS A 85 -3.69 8.90 -0.41
CA CYS A 85 -3.41 9.16 0.99
C CYS A 85 -4.74 9.18 1.71
N PHE A 86 -4.92 8.30 2.68
CA PHE A 86 -6.18 8.16 3.40
C PHE A 86 -5.97 8.44 4.86
N LEU A 87 -6.84 9.25 5.46
CA LEU A 87 -6.83 9.36 6.91
C LEU A 87 -7.24 8.02 7.51
N PHE A 88 -6.60 7.63 8.60
CA PHE A 88 -7.02 6.41 9.29
C PHE A 88 -8.48 6.50 9.70
N THR A 89 -8.96 7.70 10.02
CA THR A 89 -10.35 7.85 10.43
C THR A 89 -11.32 7.67 9.28
N ASP A 90 -10.84 7.62 8.04
CA ASP A 90 -11.69 7.32 6.90
C ASP A 90 -11.78 5.83 6.62
N ILE A 91 -11.09 5.01 7.38
CA ILE A 91 -11.13 3.56 7.20
C ILE A 91 -12.22 3.00 8.09
N LYS A 92 -13.17 2.32 7.47
CA LYS A 92 -14.27 1.73 8.21
C LYS A 92 -13.88 0.41 8.85
N SER A 93 -13.12 -0.40 8.13
CA SER A 93 -12.68 -1.67 8.68
C SER A 93 -11.41 -2.12 7.99
N CYS A 94 -10.65 -2.94 8.68
CA CYS A 94 -9.42 -3.48 8.15
C CYS A 94 -9.30 -4.90 8.66
N ILE A 95 -9.32 -5.87 7.76
CA ILE A 95 -9.26 -7.28 8.12
C ILE A 95 -7.96 -7.84 7.64
N ILE A 96 -7.19 -8.42 8.55
CA ILE A 96 -5.85 -8.91 8.27
C ILE A 96 -5.84 -10.41 8.40
N LYS A 97 -5.37 -11.11 7.37
CA LYS A 97 -5.30 -12.55 7.37
C LYS A 97 -3.98 -13.01 6.80
N LYS A 98 -3.53 -14.17 7.23
CA LYS A 98 -2.32 -14.75 6.66
C LYS A 98 -2.59 -15.22 5.25
N GLY A 99 -1.62 -15.03 4.38
CA GLY A 99 -1.69 -15.52 3.02
C GLY A 99 -0.65 -16.60 2.80
N MET A 100 -0.31 -16.83 1.52
CA MET A 100 0.62 -17.88 1.18
C MET A 100 2.04 -17.40 1.33
N LEU A 101 2.94 -18.32 1.63
CA LEU A 101 4.39 -18.07 1.64
C LEU A 101 4.75 -16.92 2.57
N GLY A 102 4.10 -16.83 3.70
CA GLY A 102 4.44 -15.81 4.69
C GLY A 102 3.88 -14.44 4.40
N SER A 103 3.06 -14.30 3.38
CA SER A 103 2.45 -12.99 3.10
C SER A 103 1.29 -12.74 4.05
N ILE A 104 0.88 -11.49 4.08
CA ILE A 104 -0.26 -11.05 4.88
C ILE A 104 -1.21 -10.33 3.95
N ASN A 105 -2.48 -10.66 4.01
CA ASN A 105 -3.50 -9.98 3.21
C ASN A 105 -4.27 -9.03 4.11
N CYS A 106 -4.53 -7.84 3.59
CA CYS A 106 -5.21 -6.81 4.35
C CYS A 106 -6.35 -6.27 3.51
N SER A 107 -7.58 -6.43 3.98
CA SER A 107 -8.76 -5.95 3.28
C SER A 107 -9.27 -4.71 3.98
N ILE A 108 -9.24 -3.59 3.28
CA ILE A 108 -9.56 -2.28 3.84
C ILE A 108 -10.84 -1.77 3.20
N THR A 109 -11.82 -1.44 4.01
CA THR A 109 -13.04 -0.82 3.54
C THR A 109 -13.07 0.61 4.02
N LEU A 110 -13.31 1.53 3.11
CA LEU A 110 -13.36 2.95 3.45
C LEU A 110 -14.79 3.35 3.77
N LYS A 111 -14.93 4.41 4.55
CA LYS A 111 -16.26 4.85 4.96
C LYS A 111 -17.11 5.32 3.80
N ASP A 112 -16.47 5.75 2.70
CA ASP A 112 -17.24 6.18 1.53
C ASP A 112 -17.60 5.02 0.63
N GLY A 113 -17.29 3.79 1.02
CA GLY A 113 -17.62 2.62 0.23
C GLY A 113 -16.49 2.05 -0.59
N GLY A 114 -15.36 2.71 -0.61
CA GLY A 114 -14.22 2.19 -1.35
C GLY A 114 -13.65 0.94 -0.69
N PHE A 115 -12.99 0.11 -1.48
CA PHE A 115 -12.43 -1.13 -0.99
C PHE A 115 -11.06 -1.35 -1.61
N LEU A 116 -10.13 -1.81 -0.78
CA LEU A 116 -8.76 -2.04 -1.22
C LEU A 116 -8.24 -3.28 -0.54
N LYS A 117 -7.78 -4.24 -1.33
CA LYS A 117 -7.18 -5.43 -0.76
C LYS A 117 -5.72 -5.44 -1.11
N LEU A 118 -4.88 -5.47 -0.09
CA LEU A 118 -3.44 -5.43 -0.25
C LEU A 118 -2.83 -6.74 0.20
N GLN A 119 -1.69 -7.07 -0.39
CA GLN A 119 -0.88 -8.18 0.05
C GLN A 119 0.48 -7.63 0.43
N PHE A 120 0.93 -7.98 1.62
CA PHE A 120 2.26 -7.60 2.09
C PHE A 120 3.14 -8.83 2.05
N PRO A 121 4.02 -8.94 1.06
CA PRO A 121 4.88 -10.13 0.99
C PRO A 121 5.90 -10.14 2.12
N LYS A 122 6.40 -11.33 2.43
CA LYS A 122 7.37 -11.45 3.49
C LYS A 122 8.65 -10.70 3.15
N LEU A 123 9.05 -10.73 1.88
CA LEU A 123 10.25 -10.03 1.43
C LEU A 123 9.88 -9.15 0.26
N ALA A 124 10.61 -8.05 0.10
CA ALA A 124 10.43 -7.19 -1.05
C ALA A 124 11.38 -7.66 -2.13
N GLY A 125 10.84 -8.32 -3.13
CA GLY A 125 11.67 -8.90 -4.15
C GLY A 125 12.63 -9.89 -3.53
N LEU A 126 13.91 -9.73 -3.80
CA LEU A 126 14.90 -10.60 -3.19
C LEU A 126 15.39 -10.07 -1.85
N GLY A 127 14.81 -9.00 -1.38
CA GLY A 127 15.16 -8.47 -0.08
C GLY A 127 16.35 -7.55 -0.05
N LYS A 128 16.96 -7.30 -1.20
CA LYS A 128 18.18 -6.51 -1.19
C LYS A 128 17.96 -5.02 -1.27
N GLY A 129 16.94 -4.58 -1.96
CA GLY A 129 16.70 -3.16 -2.14
C GLY A 129 15.96 -2.52 -1.01
N MET A 130 15.35 -3.31 -0.14
CA MET A 130 14.57 -2.77 0.95
C MET A 130 14.94 -3.49 2.23
N PRO A 131 16.07 -3.11 2.82
CA PRO A 131 16.58 -3.85 3.98
C PRO A 131 15.69 -3.75 5.21
N HIS A 132 14.83 -2.75 5.29
CA HIS A 132 13.97 -2.60 6.44
C HIS A 132 12.55 -3.09 6.18
N HIS A 133 12.35 -3.81 5.08
CA HIS A 133 11.00 -4.24 4.71
C HIS A 133 10.34 -5.06 5.82
N ALA A 134 11.06 -6.04 6.37
CA ALA A 134 10.47 -6.89 7.39
C ALA A 134 10.12 -6.10 8.64
N GLU A 135 10.98 -5.20 9.03
CA GLU A 135 10.75 -4.39 10.20
C GLU A 135 9.57 -3.45 9.98
N TYR A 136 9.54 -2.77 8.85
CA TYR A 136 8.47 -1.83 8.57
C TYR A 136 7.15 -2.55 8.31
N ARG A 137 7.21 -3.77 7.83
CA ARG A 137 6.00 -4.55 7.62
C ARG A 137 5.29 -4.78 8.93
N GLU A 138 6.04 -5.04 9.99
CA GLU A 138 5.44 -5.18 11.31
C GLU A 138 4.75 -3.91 11.75
N UNK A 139 5.20 -2.89 11.34
CA UNK A 139 4.68 -1.73 11.60
C UNK A 139 3.53 -1.49 10.96
N UNK A 140 3.45 -1.73 9.85
CA UNK A 140 2.44 -1.57 9.12
C UNK A 140 1.41 -2.31 9.61
N ILE A 141 1.63 -3.57 9.88
CA ILE A 141 0.58 -4.49 10.33
C ILE A 141 0.02 -4.09 11.68
N ALA A 142 0.91 -3.73 12.58
CA ALA A 142 0.45 -3.36 13.91
C ALA A 142 -0.45 -2.14 13.85
N CYS A 143 -0.08 -1.17 13.04
CA CYS A 143 -0.87 0.04 12.94
C CYS A 143 -2.25 -0.26 12.36
N LEU A 144 -2.29 -1.04 11.29
CA LEU A 144 -3.56 -1.35 10.67
C LEU A 144 -4.42 -2.23 11.55
N SER A 145 -3.80 -3.11 12.31
CA SER A 145 -4.55 -3.95 13.23
C SER A 145 -5.20 -3.14 14.34
N ALA A 146 -4.59 -2.02 14.71
CA ALA A 146 -5.12 -1.19 15.78
C ALA A 146 -6.23 -0.28 15.31
N LEU A 147 -6.42 -0.13 14.03
CA LEU A 147 -7.53 0.69 13.57
C LEU A 147 -8.81 -0.03 13.87
N UNK A 148 -9.69 0.57 14.12
CA UNK A 148 -10.48 0.15 14.21
C UNK A 148 -10.92 -0.69 13.78
N CYS A 149 -10.41 -1.52 13.74
CA CYS A 149 -10.84 -2.70 13.22
C CYS A 149 -11.89 -3.14 14.08
N GLU A 150 -12.96 -2.75 13.78
CA GLU A 150 -14.00 -3.13 14.56
C GLU A 150 -14.23 -4.46 14.29
N HIS A 151 -14.32 -5.31 14.91
CA HIS A 151 -14.47 -6.68 14.60
C HIS A 151 -15.87 -7.17 14.77
#